data_106e823012c8c9cb7d84cf7d8cc7e25e
#
_entry.id   106e823012c8c9cb7d84cf7d8cc7e25e
#
_cell.length_a   1.000
_cell.length_b   1.000
_cell.length_c   1.000
_cell.angle_alpha   90.00
_cell.angle_beta   90.00
_cell.angle_gamma   90.00
#
_symmetry.space_group_name_H-M   'P 1'
#
loop_
_entity.id
_entity.type
_entity.pdbx_description
1 polymer ?
#
loop_
_entity_poly.entity_id
_entity_poly.type
_entity_poly.pdbx_seq_one_letter_code
_entity_poly.pdbx_strand_id
1 'polypeptide(L)'
;MNSFFFSHFLLAHFLVDYPFQTDKLFETKMKKFYGVIIHSLILFFFLILLSIPYSTNFFVFISSISLALLHLFQDQIKIYLTKKEEGENFYYFLIDQILHIFFIFLFSLLPLPDVIYKDRGFLKFYFDPFYSYLIVSLIFVTYFIWIFLHSINNTFFKKEPLVKGFWKYYGYLERIFAFFVSFLYPYIFFISYIFLLPRFFKKKKIIEGFLGISLSLLLGILLRWIR
;
A
#
# COMPACT_ATOMS: atom_id res chain seq x y z
N MET A 1 14.06 13.77 9.21
CA MET A 1 13.51 12.68 8.33
C MET A 1 13.96 12.95 6.91
N ASN A 2 14.57 11.96 6.27
CA ASN A 2 14.93 12.05 4.86
C ASN A 2 13.70 11.62 4.01
N SER A 3 13.02 12.60 3.40
CA SER A 3 11.77 12.38 2.65
C SER A 3 11.94 11.46 1.43
N PHE A 4 13.10 11.46 0.79
CA PHE A 4 13.42 10.57 -0.32
C PHE A 4 13.40 9.10 0.15
N PHE A 5 14.19 8.75 1.17
CA PHE A 5 14.25 7.37 1.64
C PHE A 5 12.94 6.93 2.27
N PHE A 6 12.26 7.79 3.02
CA PHE A 6 10.94 7.44 3.54
C PHE A 6 9.96 7.08 2.41
N SER A 7 9.86 7.91 1.37
CA SER A 7 8.94 7.66 0.25
C SER A 7 9.31 6.41 -0.56
N HIS A 8 10.61 6.12 -0.75
CA HIS A 8 11.08 4.95 -1.49
C HIS A 8 10.94 3.65 -0.70
N PHE A 9 11.22 3.68 0.61
CA PHE A 9 10.99 2.51 1.48
C PHE A 9 9.48 2.21 1.61
N LEU A 10 8.66 3.26 1.71
CA LEU A 10 7.20 3.11 1.70
C LEU A 10 6.70 2.53 0.38
N LEU A 11 7.24 3.02 -0.75
CA LEU A 11 6.91 2.49 -2.07
C LEU A 11 7.32 1.02 -2.21
N ALA A 12 8.53 0.64 -1.75
CA ALA A 12 8.97 -0.76 -1.75
C ALA A 12 8.00 -1.66 -0.99
N HIS A 13 7.63 -1.26 0.22
CA HIS A 13 6.66 -2.00 1.05
C HIS A 13 5.30 -2.15 0.35
N PHE A 14 4.72 -1.05 -0.15
CA PHE A 14 3.42 -1.11 -0.82
C PHE A 14 3.45 -1.93 -2.11
N LEU A 15 4.53 -1.87 -2.89
CA LEU A 15 4.68 -2.73 -4.07
C LEU A 15 4.66 -4.20 -3.69
N VAL A 16 5.37 -4.58 -2.65
CA VAL A 16 5.55 -5.99 -2.27
C VAL A 16 4.31 -6.56 -1.59
N ASP A 17 3.66 -5.80 -0.72
CA ASP A 17 2.47 -6.27 0.01
C ASP A 17 1.21 -6.33 -0.86
N TYR A 18 1.17 -5.60 -2.00
CA TYR A 18 -0.02 -5.51 -2.83
C TYR A 18 0.19 -6.04 -4.25
N PRO A 19 0.80 -5.30 -5.22
CA PRO A 19 0.91 -5.79 -6.59
C PRO A 19 1.76 -7.06 -6.73
N PHE A 20 2.84 -7.18 -5.97
CA PHE A 20 3.77 -8.31 -6.07
C PHE A 20 3.43 -9.49 -5.15
N GLN A 21 2.47 -9.34 -4.25
CA GLN A 21 1.93 -10.44 -3.48
C GLN A 21 0.86 -11.18 -4.30
N THR A 22 1.29 -12.06 -5.22
CA THR A 22 0.38 -12.89 -6.01
C THR A 22 -0.41 -13.86 -5.12
N ASP A 23 -1.57 -14.33 -5.60
CA ASP A 23 -2.40 -15.31 -4.87
C ASP A 23 -1.57 -16.56 -4.48
N LYS A 24 -0.69 -17.03 -5.39
CA LYS A 24 0.20 -18.18 -5.13
C LYS A 24 1.21 -17.90 -4.01
N LEU A 25 1.81 -16.69 -3.99
CA LEU A 25 2.75 -16.30 -2.94
C LEU A 25 2.03 -16.16 -1.61
N PHE A 26 0.85 -15.54 -1.59
CA PHE A 26 0.00 -15.41 -0.40
C PHE A 26 -0.36 -16.80 0.18
N GLU A 27 -0.84 -17.72 -0.64
CA GLU A 27 -1.13 -19.09 -0.19
C GLU A 27 0.11 -19.81 0.36
N THR A 28 1.28 -19.60 -0.27
CA THR A 28 2.54 -20.21 0.18
C THR A 28 2.96 -19.62 1.52
N LYS A 29 2.86 -18.29 1.68
CA LYS A 29 3.08 -17.57 2.94
C LYS A 29 2.22 -18.11 4.08
N MET A 30 0.93 -18.30 3.81
CA MET A 30 -0.01 -18.84 4.81
C MET A 30 0.27 -20.28 5.21
N LYS A 31 0.82 -21.09 4.31
CA LYS A 31 1.02 -22.55 4.54
C LYS A 31 2.43 -22.86 5.04
N LYS A 32 3.45 -22.15 4.59
CA LYS A 32 4.86 -22.54 4.75
C LYS A 32 5.76 -21.33 5.06
N PHE A 33 6.65 -21.49 6.03
CA PHE A 33 7.56 -20.44 6.46
C PHE A 33 8.46 -19.91 5.34
N TYR A 34 8.93 -20.74 4.42
CA TYR A 34 9.73 -20.28 3.28
C TYR A 34 8.98 -19.26 2.39
N GLY A 35 7.63 -19.32 2.35
CA GLY A 35 6.84 -18.30 1.64
C GLY A 35 6.98 -16.91 2.24
N VAL A 36 7.11 -16.81 3.58
CA VAL A 36 7.40 -15.55 4.29
C VAL A 36 8.81 -15.06 3.95
N ILE A 37 9.79 -15.98 3.94
CA ILE A 37 11.17 -15.66 3.56
C ILE A 37 11.23 -15.11 2.13
N ILE A 38 10.60 -15.77 1.16
CA ILE A 38 10.57 -15.29 -0.24
C ILE A 38 9.95 -13.90 -0.32
N HIS A 39 8.84 -13.67 0.37
CA HIS A 39 8.18 -12.37 0.39
C HIS A 39 9.09 -11.26 0.94
N SER A 40 9.78 -11.52 2.05
CA SER A 40 10.75 -10.58 2.66
C SER A 40 11.99 -10.36 1.79
N LEU A 41 12.46 -11.37 1.06
CA LEU A 41 13.53 -11.23 0.07
C LEU A 41 13.11 -10.34 -1.11
N ILE A 42 11.86 -10.44 -1.56
CA ILE A 42 11.32 -9.54 -2.58
C ILE A 42 11.31 -8.10 -2.04
N LEU A 43 10.91 -7.89 -0.77
CA LEU A 43 10.99 -6.57 -0.14
C LEU A 43 12.42 -6.04 -0.11
N PHE A 44 13.38 -6.85 0.36
CA PHE A 44 14.79 -6.47 0.36
C PHE A 44 15.28 -6.06 -1.04
N PHE A 45 14.94 -6.85 -2.05
CA PHE A 45 15.27 -6.53 -3.45
C PHE A 45 14.71 -5.16 -3.87
N PHE A 46 13.44 -4.85 -3.58
CA PHE A 46 12.85 -3.56 -3.91
C PHE A 46 13.44 -2.40 -3.11
N LEU A 47 13.78 -2.61 -1.83
CA LEU A 47 14.46 -1.59 -1.01
C LEU A 47 15.81 -1.20 -1.63
N ILE A 48 16.60 -2.19 -2.05
CA ILE A 48 17.89 -1.94 -2.73
C ILE A 48 17.67 -1.34 -4.12
N LEU A 49 16.75 -1.88 -4.91
CA LEU A 49 16.44 -1.40 -6.28
C LEU A 49 16.02 0.08 -6.29
N LEU A 50 15.12 0.46 -5.38
CA LEU A 50 14.66 1.84 -5.26
C LEU A 50 15.68 2.77 -4.59
N SER A 51 16.77 2.25 -4.07
CA SER A 51 17.86 3.01 -3.46
C SER A 51 19.20 2.83 -4.19
N ILE A 52 19.19 2.33 -5.43
CA ILE A 52 20.40 1.96 -6.19
C ILE A 52 21.54 2.99 -6.09
N PRO A 53 21.34 4.31 -6.30
CA PRO A 53 22.43 5.29 -6.24
C PRO A 53 23.10 5.39 -4.87
N TYR A 54 22.46 4.87 -3.83
CA TYR A 54 22.89 4.94 -2.44
C TYR A 54 23.07 3.56 -1.80
N SER A 55 22.93 2.49 -2.56
CA SER A 55 22.95 1.10 -2.05
C SER A 55 24.27 0.69 -1.42
N THR A 56 25.39 1.35 -1.79
CA THR A 56 26.71 1.14 -1.18
C THR A 56 26.89 1.89 0.15
N ASN A 57 25.98 2.80 0.50
CA ASN A 57 26.02 3.49 1.79
C ASN A 57 25.64 2.52 2.91
N PHE A 58 26.45 2.46 3.95
CA PHE A 58 26.26 1.54 5.09
C PHE A 58 24.87 1.69 5.72
N PHE A 59 24.42 2.92 5.99
CA PHE A 59 23.11 3.14 6.63
C PHE A 59 21.93 2.77 5.73
N VAL A 60 22.03 2.95 4.42
CA VAL A 60 20.99 2.52 3.46
C VAL A 60 20.93 0.99 3.41
N PHE A 61 22.08 0.34 3.34
CA PHE A 61 22.17 -1.12 3.27
C PHE A 61 21.65 -1.78 4.55
N ILE A 62 22.11 -1.32 5.73
CA ILE A 62 21.66 -1.86 7.01
C ILE A 62 20.17 -1.60 7.26
N SER A 63 19.65 -0.43 6.84
CA SER A 63 18.22 -0.13 6.91
C SER A 63 17.41 -1.11 6.05
N SER A 64 17.88 -1.39 4.84
CA SER A 64 17.19 -2.31 3.92
C SER A 64 17.14 -3.75 4.48
N ILE A 65 18.25 -4.25 5.02
CA ILE A 65 18.27 -5.58 5.67
C ILE A 65 17.35 -5.58 6.89
N SER A 66 17.47 -4.58 7.76
CA SER A 66 16.71 -4.52 9.00
C SER A 66 15.20 -4.43 8.74
N LEU A 67 14.80 -3.61 7.77
CA LEU A 67 13.38 -3.51 7.37
C LEU A 67 12.85 -4.84 6.80
N ALA A 68 13.64 -5.54 5.97
CA ALA A 68 13.23 -6.84 5.44
C ALA A 68 13.12 -7.91 6.54
N LEU A 69 14.04 -7.92 7.52
CA LEU A 69 13.96 -8.84 8.66
C LEU A 69 12.77 -8.52 9.57
N LEU A 70 12.54 -7.25 9.89
CA LEU A 70 11.39 -6.83 10.69
C LEU A 70 10.09 -7.20 9.99
N HIS A 71 9.98 -6.97 8.68
CA HIS A 71 8.83 -7.37 7.87
C HIS A 71 8.58 -8.88 7.94
N LEU A 72 9.64 -9.70 7.84
CA LEU A 72 9.56 -11.15 8.00
C LEU A 72 8.95 -11.53 9.37
N PHE A 73 9.45 -10.94 10.45
CA PHE A 73 8.94 -11.24 11.79
C PHE A 73 7.50 -10.77 12.00
N GLN A 74 7.15 -9.58 11.54
CA GLN A 74 5.79 -9.03 11.64
C GLN A 74 4.79 -9.90 10.87
N ASP A 75 5.10 -10.26 9.63
CA ASP A 75 4.29 -11.16 8.82
C ASP A 75 4.11 -12.52 9.49
N GLN A 76 5.17 -13.08 10.06
CA GLN A 76 5.08 -14.37 10.74
C GLN A 76 4.16 -14.32 11.96
N ILE A 77 4.24 -13.23 12.75
CA ILE A 77 3.36 -13.01 13.90
C ILE A 77 1.91 -12.86 13.42
N LYS A 78 1.66 -12.06 12.40
CA LYS A 78 0.32 -11.88 11.82
C LYS A 78 -0.28 -13.21 11.34
N ILE A 79 0.49 -14.02 10.61
CA ILE A 79 0.05 -15.33 10.13
C ILE A 79 -0.30 -16.26 11.30
N TYR A 80 0.52 -16.26 12.36
CA TYR A 80 0.25 -17.05 13.56
C TYR A 80 -1.08 -16.65 14.21
N LEU A 81 -1.32 -15.34 14.38
CA LEU A 81 -2.54 -14.80 14.97
C LEU A 81 -3.77 -15.09 14.09
N THR A 82 -3.64 -14.87 12.77
CA THR A 82 -4.72 -15.11 11.80
C THR A 82 -5.14 -16.58 11.77
N LYS A 83 -4.19 -17.52 11.89
CA LYS A 83 -4.50 -18.96 11.97
C LYS A 83 -5.21 -19.33 13.26
N LYS A 84 -4.85 -18.72 14.38
CA LYS A 84 -5.46 -18.97 15.67
C LYS A 84 -6.94 -18.56 15.71
N GLU A 85 -7.31 -17.50 14.99
CA GLU A 85 -8.69 -16.98 14.97
C GLU A 85 -9.52 -17.40 13.75
N GLU A 86 -9.03 -18.35 12.95
CA GLU A 86 -9.73 -18.91 11.78
C GLU A 86 -10.15 -17.87 10.73
N GLY A 87 -9.36 -16.80 10.54
CA GLY A 87 -9.62 -15.84 9.47
C GLY A 87 -8.93 -14.47 9.62
N GLU A 88 -8.91 -13.72 8.53
CA GLU A 88 -8.40 -12.36 8.54
C GLU A 88 -9.27 -11.46 9.43
N ASN A 89 -8.61 -10.81 10.40
CA ASN A 89 -9.20 -9.87 11.33
C ASN A 89 -8.72 -8.47 11.00
N PHE A 90 -9.65 -7.51 10.96
CA PHE A 90 -9.38 -6.09 10.73
C PHE A 90 -8.29 -5.53 11.65
N TYR A 91 -8.33 -5.87 12.93
CA TYR A 91 -7.35 -5.37 13.91
C TYR A 91 -5.94 -5.86 13.61
N TYR A 92 -5.76 -7.14 13.27
CA TYR A 92 -4.44 -7.67 12.90
C TYR A 92 -3.92 -7.06 11.60
N PHE A 93 -4.81 -6.88 10.61
CA PHE A 93 -4.44 -6.19 9.38
C PHE A 93 -3.99 -4.75 9.66
N LEU A 94 -4.74 -4.00 10.47
CA LEU A 94 -4.44 -2.60 10.75
C LEU A 94 -3.15 -2.43 11.56
N ILE A 95 -2.98 -3.22 12.64
CA ILE A 95 -1.78 -3.19 13.48
C ILE A 95 -0.54 -3.54 12.66
N ASP A 96 -0.62 -4.57 11.83
CA ASP A 96 0.45 -4.99 10.93
C ASP A 96 0.90 -3.83 10.02
N GLN A 97 -0.03 -3.16 9.35
CA GLN A 97 0.30 -2.03 8.46
C GLN A 97 0.86 -0.82 9.23
N ILE A 98 0.32 -0.51 10.40
CA ILE A 98 0.84 0.57 11.25
C ILE A 98 2.28 0.27 11.68
N LEU A 99 2.59 -0.96 12.08
CA LEU A 99 3.92 -1.36 12.50
C LEU A 99 4.93 -1.28 11.35
N HIS A 100 4.56 -1.72 10.14
CA HIS A 100 5.43 -1.60 8.96
C HIS A 100 5.77 -0.13 8.67
N ILE A 101 4.76 0.74 8.62
CA ILE A 101 4.96 2.18 8.35
C ILE A 101 5.76 2.83 9.48
N PHE A 102 5.52 2.46 10.73
CA PHE A 102 6.26 2.96 11.89
C PHE A 102 7.77 2.63 11.79
N PHE A 103 8.14 1.40 11.45
CA PHE A 103 9.55 1.05 11.28
C PHE A 103 10.18 1.72 10.06
N ILE A 104 9.46 1.84 8.94
CA ILE A 104 9.92 2.63 7.78
C ILE A 104 10.21 4.08 8.20
N PHE A 105 9.32 4.68 8.99
CA PHE A 105 9.53 6.03 9.54
C PHE A 105 10.79 6.08 10.41
N LEU A 106 10.96 5.16 11.37
CA LEU A 106 12.13 5.12 12.25
C LEU A 106 13.45 5.00 11.46
N PHE A 107 13.51 4.09 10.47
CA PHE A 107 14.71 3.92 9.64
C PHE A 107 14.98 5.14 8.74
N SER A 108 13.97 5.92 8.38
CA SER A 108 14.16 7.18 7.64
C SER A 108 14.75 8.32 8.49
N LEU A 109 14.81 8.15 9.82
CA LEU A 109 15.47 9.10 10.74
C LEU A 109 16.96 8.84 10.93
N LEU A 110 17.47 7.70 10.48
CA LEU A 110 18.89 7.39 10.54
C LEU A 110 19.72 8.41 9.72
N PRO A 111 21.04 8.51 9.96
CA PRO A 111 21.93 9.41 9.20
C PRO A 111 22.16 8.87 7.78
N LEU A 112 21.09 8.88 6.99
CA LEU A 112 21.09 8.51 5.59
C LEU A 112 21.78 9.59 4.74
N PRO A 113 22.40 9.24 3.61
CA PRO A 113 23.12 10.19 2.78
C PRO A 113 22.20 11.29 2.24
N ASP A 114 22.78 12.48 2.03
CA ASP A 114 22.08 13.57 1.36
C ASP A 114 21.77 13.20 -0.08
N VAL A 115 20.56 13.48 -0.48
CA VAL A 115 20.08 13.18 -1.83
C VAL A 115 20.39 14.35 -2.74
N ILE A 116 21.24 14.13 -3.73
CA ILE A 116 21.55 15.11 -4.77
C ILE A 116 20.43 15.06 -5.81
N TYR A 117 19.52 16.01 -5.73
CA TYR A 117 18.44 16.15 -6.71
C TYR A 117 19.00 16.45 -8.09
N LYS A 118 18.68 15.60 -9.06
CA LYS A 118 18.99 15.83 -10.47
C LYS A 118 17.73 16.25 -11.21
N ASP A 119 17.60 17.55 -11.47
CA ASP A 119 16.40 18.12 -12.12
C ASP A 119 16.33 17.86 -13.65
N ARG A 120 17.15 16.98 -14.19
CA ARG A 120 17.23 16.77 -15.63
C ARG A 120 16.56 15.48 -16.06
N GLY A 121 15.61 15.59 -17.00
CA GLY A 121 15.01 14.47 -17.71
C GLY A 121 14.24 13.49 -16.79
N PHE A 122 14.32 12.20 -17.11
CA PHE A 122 13.63 11.12 -16.39
C PHE A 122 14.09 10.98 -14.92
N LEU A 123 15.30 11.39 -14.60
CA LEU A 123 15.84 11.31 -13.23
C LEU A 123 15.06 12.18 -12.24
N LYS A 124 14.41 13.24 -12.70
CA LYS A 124 13.52 14.05 -11.84
C LYS A 124 12.43 13.20 -11.20
N PHE A 125 11.80 12.30 -11.96
CA PHE A 125 10.74 11.42 -11.46
C PHE A 125 11.24 10.46 -10.36
N TYR A 126 12.50 10.06 -10.45
CA TYR A 126 13.11 9.19 -9.45
C TYR A 126 13.48 9.96 -8.18
N PHE A 127 14.10 11.14 -8.29
CA PHE A 127 14.63 11.88 -7.14
C PHE A 127 13.58 12.71 -6.38
N ASP A 128 12.44 13.03 -7.01
CA ASP A 128 11.36 13.78 -6.36
C ASP A 128 10.44 12.82 -5.59
N PRO A 129 10.39 12.89 -4.24
CA PRO A 129 9.56 12.04 -3.40
C PRO A 129 8.07 12.07 -3.76
N PHE A 130 7.61 13.15 -4.40
CA PHE A 130 6.22 13.30 -4.82
C PHE A 130 5.76 12.16 -5.72
N TYR A 131 6.59 11.71 -6.68
CA TYR A 131 6.21 10.62 -7.58
C TYR A 131 6.11 9.27 -6.87
N SER A 132 6.99 9.03 -5.89
CA SER A 132 6.87 7.83 -5.02
C SER A 132 5.57 7.88 -4.21
N TYR A 133 5.20 9.01 -3.63
CA TYR A 133 3.92 9.18 -2.94
C TYR A 133 2.72 9.03 -3.87
N LEU A 134 2.81 9.52 -5.11
CA LEU A 134 1.76 9.35 -6.11
C LEU A 134 1.52 7.86 -6.42
N ILE A 135 2.60 7.08 -6.64
CA ILE A 135 2.48 5.63 -6.91
C ILE A 135 1.94 4.90 -5.68
N VAL A 136 2.45 5.20 -4.47
CA VAL A 136 1.92 4.66 -3.22
C VAL A 136 0.42 4.96 -3.09
N SER A 137 0.00 6.19 -3.39
CA SER A 137 -1.42 6.58 -3.34
C SER A 137 -2.27 5.78 -4.33
N LEU A 138 -1.77 5.51 -5.54
CA LEU A 138 -2.48 4.67 -6.52
C LEU A 138 -2.60 3.21 -6.05
N ILE A 139 -1.57 2.65 -5.44
CA ILE A 139 -1.63 1.31 -4.84
C ILE A 139 -2.60 1.31 -3.66
N PHE A 140 -2.57 2.36 -2.85
CA PHE A 140 -3.45 2.51 -1.69
C PHE A 140 -4.93 2.55 -2.11
N VAL A 141 -5.31 3.39 -3.07
CA VAL A 141 -6.71 3.49 -3.50
C VAL A 141 -7.21 2.24 -4.24
N THR A 142 -6.31 1.48 -4.88
CA THR A 142 -6.67 0.25 -5.58
C THR A 142 -6.69 -0.95 -4.65
N TYR A 143 -5.52 -1.38 -4.18
CA TYR A 143 -5.34 -2.63 -3.44
C TYR A 143 -5.64 -2.50 -1.95
N PHE A 144 -5.02 -1.50 -1.28
CA PHE A 144 -5.15 -1.37 0.17
C PHE A 144 -6.61 -1.17 0.57
N ILE A 145 -7.32 -0.18 0.00
CA ILE A 145 -8.73 0.09 0.33
C ILE A 145 -9.59 -1.15 0.05
N TRP A 146 -9.31 -1.91 -1.00
CA TRP A 146 -10.05 -3.12 -1.32
C TRP A 146 -9.90 -4.20 -0.23
N ILE A 147 -8.68 -4.48 0.23
CA ILE A 147 -8.41 -5.44 1.30
C ILE A 147 -8.92 -4.91 2.64
N PHE A 148 -8.73 -3.62 2.91
CA PHE A 148 -9.19 -2.95 4.11
C PHE A 148 -10.72 -3.06 4.30
N LEU A 149 -11.50 -2.72 3.27
CA LEU A 149 -12.96 -2.85 3.32
C LEU A 149 -13.41 -4.31 3.45
N HIS A 150 -12.69 -5.23 2.82
CA HIS A 150 -12.94 -6.66 2.99
C HIS A 150 -12.69 -7.12 4.43
N SER A 151 -11.58 -6.70 5.05
CA SER A 151 -11.25 -7.07 6.43
C SER A 151 -12.27 -6.51 7.44
N ILE A 152 -12.77 -5.27 7.22
CA ILE A 152 -13.88 -4.71 8.00
C ILE A 152 -15.13 -5.59 7.86
N ASN A 153 -15.51 -5.93 6.63
CA ASN A 153 -16.70 -6.73 6.38
C ASN A 153 -16.62 -8.09 7.06
N ASN A 154 -15.48 -8.76 6.99
CA ASN A 154 -15.27 -10.06 7.61
C ASN A 154 -15.27 -10.01 9.14
N THR A 155 -14.81 -8.93 9.73
CA THR A 155 -14.72 -8.80 11.19
C THR A 155 -16.04 -8.40 11.81
N PHE A 156 -16.76 -7.45 11.19
CA PHE A 156 -17.93 -6.81 11.83
C PHE A 156 -19.28 -7.28 11.28
N PHE A 157 -19.30 -7.92 10.09
CA PHE A 157 -20.55 -8.31 9.46
C PHE A 157 -20.59 -9.81 9.14
N LYS A 158 -20.43 -10.18 7.88
CA LYS A 158 -20.46 -11.56 7.42
C LYS A 158 -19.13 -11.95 6.80
N LYS A 159 -18.63 -13.15 7.11
CA LYS A 159 -17.49 -13.73 6.41
C LYS A 159 -17.88 -13.99 4.94
N GLU A 160 -17.51 -13.10 4.06
CA GLU A 160 -17.73 -13.23 2.62
C GLU A 160 -16.39 -13.40 1.89
N PRO A 161 -16.37 -14.15 0.78
CA PRO A 161 -15.15 -14.26 -0.01
C PRO A 161 -14.77 -12.91 -0.60
N LEU A 162 -13.46 -12.70 -0.77
CA LEU A 162 -12.92 -11.50 -1.39
C LEU A 162 -13.52 -11.30 -2.78
N VAL A 163 -13.98 -10.08 -3.07
CA VAL A 163 -14.58 -9.74 -4.37
C VAL A 163 -13.55 -9.93 -5.47
N LYS A 164 -13.85 -10.80 -6.43
CA LYS A 164 -13.00 -11.11 -7.60
C LYS A 164 -13.69 -10.68 -8.90
N GLY A 165 -12.95 -10.74 -10.01
CA GLY A 165 -13.46 -10.48 -11.34
C GLY A 165 -13.87 -9.03 -11.59
N PHE A 166 -14.89 -8.83 -12.39
CA PHE A 166 -15.33 -7.50 -12.87
C PHE A 166 -15.50 -6.47 -11.76
N TRP A 167 -16.15 -6.83 -10.65
CA TRP A 167 -16.44 -5.87 -9.57
C TRP A 167 -15.20 -5.43 -8.77
N LYS A 168 -14.14 -6.23 -8.76
CA LYS A 168 -12.83 -5.82 -8.22
C LYS A 168 -12.24 -4.69 -9.06
N TYR A 169 -12.15 -4.90 -10.38
CA TYR A 169 -11.56 -3.90 -11.29
C TYR A 169 -12.45 -2.67 -11.44
N TYR A 170 -13.76 -2.84 -11.44
CA TYR A 170 -14.69 -1.72 -11.40
C TYR A 170 -14.46 -0.85 -10.17
N GLY A 171 -14.32 -1.46 -8.98
CA GLY A 171 -13.98 -0.74 -7.75
C GLY A 171 -12.62 -0.03 -7.82
N TYR A 172 -11.64 -0.56 -8.55
CA TYR A 172 -10.37 0.14 -8.78
C TYR A 172 -10.58 1.40 -9.63
N LEU A 173 -11.34 1.30 -10.72
CA LEU A 173 -11.65 2.45 -11.57
C LEU A 173 -12.41 3.55 -10.83
N GLU A 174 -13.42 3.20 -10.03
CA GLU A 174 -14.15 4.15 -9.18
C GLU A 174 -13.19 4.96 -8.31
N ARG A 175 -12.28 4.29 -7.63
CA ARG A 175 -11.35 4.90 -6.68
C ARG A 175 -10.24 5.70 -7.35
N ILE A 176 -9.67 5.20 -8.45
CA ILE A 176 -8.68 5.93 -9.24
C ILE A 176 -9.29 7.23 -9.77
N PHE A 177 -10.51 7.16 -10.31
CA PHE A 177 -11.20 8.34 -10.82
C PHE A 177 -11.45 9.35 -9.69
N ALA A 178 -12.00 8.90 -8.56
CA ALA A 178 -12.24 9.74 -7.39
C ALA A 178 -10.96 10.42 -6.89
N PHE A 179 -9.86 9.66 -6.79
CA PHE A 179 -8.55 10.18 -6.40
C PHE A 179 -8.08 11.30 -7.35
N PHE A 180 -8.10 11.07 -8.67
CA PHE A 180 -7.64 12.09 -9.62
C PHE A 180 -8.57 13.30 -9.68
N VAL A 181 -9.89 13.11 -9.58
CA VAL A 181 -10.83 14.24 -9.53
C VAL A 181 -10.54 15.12 -8.32
N SER A 182 -10.37 14.55 -7.14
CA SER A 182 -10.10 15.33 -5.94
C SER A 182 -8.69 15.94 -5.92
N PHE A 183 -7.71 15.27 -6.51
CA PHE A 183 -6.35 15.79 -6.64
C PHE A 183 -6.25 16.97 -7.61
N LEU A 184 -6.91 16.87 -8.78
CA LEU A 184 -6.84 17.91 -9.83
C LEU A 184 -7.90 19.00 -9.63
N TYR A 185 -9.13 18.61 -9.29
CA TYR A 185 -10.32 19.45 -9.25
C TYR A 185 -11.13 19.27 -7.96
N PRO A 186 -10.63 19.65 -6.79
CA PRO A 186 -11.26 19.36 -5.50
C PRO A 186 -12.66 19.94 -5.34
N TYR A 187 -13.03 20.95 -6.13
CA TYR A 187 -14.36 21.59 -6.05
C TYR A 187 -15.50 20.78 -6.70
N ILE A 188 -15.17 19.81 -7.55
CA ILE A 188 -16.16 18.97 -8.26
C ILE A 188 -16.11 17.51 -7.86
N PHE A 189 -15.55 17.21 -6.68
CA PHE A 189 -15.34 15.83 -6.18
C PHE A 189 -16.63 14.98 -6.15
N PHE A 190 -17.80 15.62 -5.97
CA PHE A 190 -19.10 14.95 -5.93
C PHE A 190 -19.43 14.20 -7.21
N ILE A 191 -18.87 14.58 -8.36
CA ILE A 191 -19.06 13.87 -9.64
C ILE A 191 -18.59 12.41 -9.54
N SER A 192 -17.62 12.13 -8.69
CA SER A 192 -17.10 10.76 -8.50
C SER A 192 -18.17 9.77 -8.02
N TYR A 193 -19.20 10.24 -7.34
CA TYR A 193 -20.27 9.37 -6.85
C TYR A 193 -21.22 8.86 -7.97
N ILE A 194 -21.11 9.38 -9.20
CA ILE A 194 -21.84 8.83 -10.36
C ILE A 194 -21.47 7.36 -10.60
N PHE A 195 -20.27 6.94 -10.23
CA PHE A 195 -19.82 5.55 -10.32
C PHE A 195 -20.57 4.59 -9.39
N LEU A 196 -21.36 5.08 -8.43
CA LEU A 196 -22.25 4.23 -7.63
C LEU A 196 -23.48 3.76 -8.40
N LEU A 197 -23.88 4.43 -9.48
CA LEU A 197 -25.10 4.08 -10.25
C LEU A 197 -25.11 2.60 -10.67
N PRO A 198 -24.08 1.99 -11.28
CA PRO A 198 -24.11 0.58 -11.64
C PRO A 198 -24.26 -0.36 -10.43
N ARG A 199 -23.76 0.04 -9.26
CA ARG A 199 -23.91 -0.73 -8.01
C ARG A 199 -25.36 -0.70 -7.51
N PHE A 200 -26.05 0.44 -7.61
CA PHE A 200 -27.47 0.54 -7.30
C PHE A 200 -28.31 -0.38 -8.19
N PHE A 201 -28.14 -0.29 -9.51
CA PHE A 201 -28.89 -1.12 -10.46
C PHE A 201 -28.65 -2.63 -10.27
N LYS A 202 -27.44 -3.03 -9.89
CA LYS A 202 -27.07 -4.43 -9.66
C LYS A 202 -27.17 -4.85 -8.19
N LYS A 203 -27.57 -3.97 -7.28
CA LYS A 203 -27.64 -4.20 -5.81
C LYS A 203 -26.35 -4.79 -5.26
N LYS A 204 -25.17 -4.29 -5.73
CA LYS A 204 -23.85 -4.82 -5.40
C LYS A 204 -23.05 -3.87 -4.52
N LYS A 205 -22.86 -4.25 -3.24
CA LYS A 205 -21.90 -3.64 -2.30
C LYS A 205 -21.82 -2.10 -2.40
N ILE A 206 -22.96 -1.43 -2.33
CA ILE A 206 -23.09 0.04 -2.48
C ILE A 206 -22.27 0.75 -1.40
N ILE A 207 -22.37 0.28 -0.14
CA ILE A 207 -21.67 0.86 1.01
C ILE A 207 -20.13 0.77 0.82
N GLU A 208 -19.62 -0.38 0.34
CA GLU A 208 -18.19 -0.53 0.02
C GLU A 208 -17.75 0.46 -1.08
N GLY A 209 -18.58 0.64 -2.12
CA GLY A 209 -18.31 1.62 -3.17
C GLY A 209 -18.28 3.04 -2.62
N PHE A 210 -19.27 3.42 -1.81
CA PHE A 210 -19.34 4.75 -1.19
C PHE A 210 -18.12 5.03 -0.31
N LEU A 211 -17.78 4.12 0.61
CA LEU A 211 -16.62 4.25 1.49
C LEU A 211 -15.31 4.30 0.69
N GLY A 212 -15.18 3.44 -0.33
CA GLY A 212 -14.00 3.40 -1.17
C GLY A 212 -13.78 4.71 -1.94
N ILE A 213 -14.82 5.28 -2.53
CA ILE A 213 -14.78 6.59 -3.20
C ILE A 213 -14.41 7.68 -2.19
N SER A 214 -15.08 7.73 -1.02
CA SER A 214 -14.84 8.76 0.00
C SER A 214 -13.39 8.76 0.50
N LEU A 215 -12.83 7.58 0.79
CA LEU A 215 -11.42 7.45 1.21
C LEU A 215 -10.45 7.89 0.09
N SER A 216 -10.78 7.59 -1.17
CA SER A 216 -9.94 7.99 -2.31
C SER A 216 -9.98 9.49 -2.57
N LEU A 217 -11.15 10.12 -2.38
CA LEU A 217 -11.29 11.59 -2.44
C LEU A 217 -10.44 12.27 -1.37
N LEU A 218 -10.50 11.77 -0.13
CA LEU A 218 -9.70 12.30 0.97
C LEU A 218 -8.20 12.22 0.65
N LEU A 219 -7.74 11.06 0.17
CA LEU A 219 -6.32 10.86 -0.17
C LEU A 219 -5.87 11.78 -1.31
N GLY A 220 -6.70 11.99 -2.33
CA GLY A 220 -6.38 12.91 -3.43
C GLY A 220 -6.21 14.35 -2.96
N ILE A 221 -7.08 14.82 -2.05
CA ILE A 221 -6.95 16.13 -1.41
C ILE A 221 -5.65 16.21 -0.59
N LEU A 222 -5.37 15.20 0.25
CA LEU A 222 -4.16 15.16 1.07
C LEU A 222 -2.88 15.20 0.23
N LEU A 223 -2.81 14.43 -0.86
CA LEU A 223 -1.64 14.42 -1.73
C LEU A 223 -1.45 15.77 -2.44
N ARG A 224 -2.53 16.46 -2.78
CA ARG A 224 -2.46 17.83 -3.33
C ARG A 224 -1.82 18.80 -2.36
N TRP A 225 -2.05 18.67 -1.06
CA TRP A 225 -1.45 19.56 -0.03
C TRP A 225 0.06 19.30 0.18
N ILE A 226 0.53 18.11 -0.16
CA ILE A 226 1.95 17.74 -0.06
C ILE A 226 2.76 18.25 -1.27
N ARG A 227 2.11 18.51 -2.41
CA ARG A 227 2.72 19.02 -3.63
C ARG A 227 3.01 20.52 -3.53
#